data_4c06fb156dc5251020a219d3eeb915de
#
_entry.id   4c06fb156dc5251020a219d3eeb915de
#
_cell.length_a   1.000
_cell.length_b   1.000
_cell.length_c   1.000
_cell.angle_alpha   90.00
_cell.angle_beta   90.00
_cell.angle_gamma   90.00
#
_symmetry.space_group_name_H-M   'P 1'
#
loop_
_entity.id
_entity.type
_entity.pdbx_description
1 polymer ?
#
loop_
_entity_poly.entity_id
_entity_poly.type
_entity_poly.pdbx_seq_one_letter_code
_entity_poly.pdbx_strand_id
1 'polypeptide(L)'
;MRLLFFIPLIFMGCSVIGGGSSAPAISSKGSVCSDPSIKGEVIGEVEGRGACGIKNAVRLKSVGGITLSQSAVVQCSTAQALNRWVQRSAVPEVGTRGGGLSQLRVVAHYACRTRNSKRGARLSEHAKGRAIDIAGFGLKDGSEITVLTDWGRGKKGRILKKLHSSACGPFGTVLGPKSDRHHQDHFHFDVADYRSGAYCR
;
A
#
# COMPACT_ATOMS: atom_id res chain seq x y z
N MET A 1 19.69 -2.76 83.23
CA MET A 1 18.67 -3.35 82.34
C MET A 1 18.40 -2.31 81.27
N ARG A 2 19.10 -2.40 80.08
CA ARG A 2 18.96 -1.47 78.95
C ARG A 2 18.03 -2.10 77.93
N LEU A 3 16.87 -1.46 77.65
CA LEU A 3 15.94 -1.84 76.60
C LEU A 3 16.44 -1.28 75.29
N LEU A 4 16.73 -2.14 74.32
CA LEU A 4 17.01 -1.78 72.92
C LEU A 4 15.68 -1.78 72.14
N PHE A 5 15.31 -0.57 71.67
CA PHE A 5 14.19 -0.42 70.72
C PHE A 5 14.69 -0.70 69.29
N PHE A 6 14.15 -1.74 68.65
CA PHE A 6 14.31 -2.00 67.25
C PHE A 6 13.24 -1.23 66.47
N ILE A 7 13.68 -0.29 65.62
CA ILE A 7 12.80 0.40 64.67
C ILE A 7 12.84 -0.40 63.34
N PRO A 8 11.70 -0.92 62.80
CA PRO A 8 11.72 -1.52 61.49
C PRO A 8 11.75 -0.46 60.38
N LEU A 9 12.76 -0.54 59.50
CA LEU A 9 12.82 0.24 58.26
C LEU A 9 11.79 -0.29 57.25
N ILE A 10 10.78 0.52 56.95
CA ILE A 10 9.81 0.19 55.91
C ILE A 10 10.41 0.68 54.58
N PHE A 11 10.83 -0.27 53.74
CA PHE A 11 11.21 0.04 52.33
C PHE A 11 9.95 0.25 51.52
N MET A 12 9.66 1.50 51.16
CA MET A 12 8.61 1.86 50.22
C MET A 12 9.15 1.64 48.81
N GLY A 13 8.85 0.47 48.21
CA GLY A 13 9.17 0.16 46.82
C GLY A 13 8.27 0.96 45.88
N CYS A 14 8.83 1.91 45.15
CA CYS A 14 8.18 2.55 44.01
C CYS A 14 8.05 1.53 42.86
N SER A 15 6.84 0.98 42.67
CA SER A 15 6.50 0.24 41.45
C SER A 15 6.35 1.24 40.31
N VAL A 16 7.35 1.31 39.43
CA VAL A 16 7.25 2.02 38.14
C VAL A 16 6.36 1.19 37.23
N ILE A 17 5.08 1.59 37.09
CA ILE A 17 4.19 1.04 36.07
C ILE A 17 4.64 1.57 34.73
N GLY A 18 5.48 0.80 34.04
CA GLY A 18 5.83 1.03 32.65
C GLY A 18 4.60 0.76 31.78
N GLY A 19 3.87 1.80 31.42
CA GLY A 19 2.81 1.74 30.40
C GLY A 19 3.44 1.47 29.03
N GLY A 20 3.68 0.20 28.72
CA GLY A 20 4.01 -0.24 27.37
C GLY A 20 2.78 -0.03 26.49
N SER A 21 2.79 1.00 25.66
CA SER A 21 1.85 1.16 24.55
C SER A 21 2.12 0.06 23.53
N SER A 22 1.52 -1.11 23.72
CA SER A 22 1.56 -2.17 22.71
C SER A 22 0.72 -1.73 21.51
N ALA A 23 1.36 -1.56 20.37
CA ALA A 23 0.64 -1.39 19.10
C ALA A 23 -0.38 -2.52 18.95
N PRO A 24 -1.59 -2.25 18.43
CA PRO A 24 -2.63 -3.27 18.30
C PRO A 24 -2.12 -4.44 17.45
N ALA A 25 -2.20 -5.64 17.97
CA ALA A 25 -1.78 -6.87 17.27
C ALA A 25 -2.58 -7.01 15.97
N ILE A 26 -1.91 -7.07 14.82
CA ILE A 26 -2.55 -7.27 13.53
C ILE A 26 -3.10 -8.70 13.48
N SER A 27 -4.43 -8.84 13.40
CA SER A 27 -5.08 -10.14 13.27
C SER A 27 -4.61 -10.86 12.00
N SER A 28 -4.22 -12.14 12.12
CA SER A 28 -3.86 -12.98 10.98
C SER A 28 -5.08 -13.44 10.16
N LYS A 29 -6.29 -13.30 10.69
CA LYS A 29 -7.53 -13.70 9.98
C LYS A 29 -7.67 -12.96 8.65
N GLY A 30 -7.86 -13.72 7.57
CA GLY A 30 -7.96 -13.19 6.20
C GLY A 30 -6.64 -12.66 5.65
N SER A 31 -5.48 -13.03 6.23
CA SER A 31 -4.17 -12.67 5.72
C SER A 31 -3.81 -13.50 4.49
N VAL A 32 -3.12 -12.86 3.54
CA VAL A 32 -2.61 -13.51 2.34
C VAL A 32 -1.14 -13.16 2.13
N CYS A 33 -0.47 -13.85 1.22
CA CYS A 33 0.94 -13.58 0.85
C CYS A 33 1.94 -13.70 2.01
N SER A 34 1.62 -14.52 3.03
CA SER A 34 2.43 -14.72 4.24
C SER A 34 2.72 -13.43 5.02
N ASP A 35 1.84 -12.43 4.93
CA ASP A 35 1.98 -11.13 5.61
C ASP A 35 0.66 -10.78 6.33
N PRO A 36 0.67 -10.65 7.68
CA PRO A 36 -0.53 -10.36 8.46
C PRO A 36 -1.14 -8.98 8.17
N SER A 37 -0.38 -8.06 7.59
CA SER A 37 -0.83 -6.72 7.21
C SER A 37 -1.46 -6.67 5.82
N ILE A 38 -1.42 -7.76 5.05
CA ILE A 38 -2.06 -7.88 3.73
C ILE A 38 -3.34 -8.70 3.90
N LYS A 39 -4.50 -8.09 3.67
CA LYS A 39 -5.80 -8.74 3.84
C LYS A 39 -6.48 -9.01 2.51
N GLY A 40 -7.05 -10.20 2.38
CA GLY A 40 -7.73 -10.62 1.15
C GLY A 40 -8.10 -12.09 1.19
N GLU A 41 -8.21 -12.67 0.00
CA GLU A 41 -8.54 -14.07 -0.22
C GLU A 41 -7.56 -14.67 -1.22
N VAL A 42 -7.07 -15.88 -0.96
CA VAL A 42 -6.35 -16.66 -1.98
C VAL A 42 -7.39 -17.19 -2.96
N ILE A 43 -7.24 -16.87 -4.25
CA ILE A 43 -8.18 -17.32 -5.29
C ILE A 43 -7.56 -18.34 -6.26
N GLY A 44 -6.27 -18.64 -6.08
CA GLY A 44 -5.59 -19.66 -6.88
C GLY A 44 -5.22 -19.17 -8.28
N GLU A 45 -5.43 -19.99 -9.29
CA GLU A 45 -5.13 -19.64 -10.67
C GLU A 45 -6.25 -18.83 -11.30
N VAL A 46 -5.87 -17.77 -12.00
CA VAL A 46 -6.74 -16.99 -12.88
C VAL A 46 -6.27 -17.25 -14.31
N GLU A 47 -7.06 -18.00 -15.06
CA GLU A 47 -6.80 -18.27 -16.46
C GLU A 47 -7.08 -17.04 -17.33
N GLY A 48 -6.37 -16.94 -18.46
CA GLY A 48 -6.55 -15.89 -19.43
C GLY A 48 -6.14 -16.35 -20.84
N ARG A 49 -6.50 -15.59 -21.85
CA ARG A 49 -6.15 -15.92 -23.24
C ARG A 49 -4.67 -15.67 -23.50
N GLY A 50 -4.02 -16.62 -24.19
CA GLY A 50 -2.61 -16.54 -24.58
C GLY A 50 -1.69 -16.46 -23.35
N ALA A 51 -0.88 -15.41 -23.25
CA ALA A 51 0.04 -15.21 -22.12
C ALA A 51 -0.56 -14.40 -20.96
N CYS A 52 -1.86 -14.14 -20.93
CA CYS A 52 -2.57 -13.60 -19.77
C CYS A 52 -2.75 -14.66 -18.69
N GLY A 53 -2.89 -14.22 -17.44
CA GLY A 53 -3.24 -15.09 -16.32
C GLY A 53 -2.35 -14.85 -15.10
N ILE A 54 -2.74 -15.43 -13.97
CA ILE A 54 -2.02 -15.35 -12.70
C ILE A 54 -2.07 -16.74 -12.05
N LYS A 55 -0.91 -17.38 -11.84
CA LYS A 55 -0.86 -18.74 -11.25
C LYS A 55 -1.29 -18.76 -9.78
N ASN A 56 -0.86 -17.77 -8.99
CA ASN A 56 -1.13 -17.68 -7.55
C ASN A 56 -1.74 -16.32 -7.25
N ALA A 57 -3.01 -16.14 -7.62
CA ALA A 57 -3.71 -14.88 -7.47
C ALA A 57 -4.31 -14.73 -6.07
N VAL A 58 -4.33 -13.50 -5.61
CA VAL A 58 -5.07 -13.07 -4.42
C VAL A 58 -6.07 -11.99 -4.81
N ARG A 59 -7.23 -11.99 -4.15
CA ARG A 59 -8.19 -10.89 -4.15
C ARG A 59 -7.87 -10.00 -2.96
N LEU A 60 -7.10 -8.96 -3.21
CA LEU A 60 -6.60 -8.02 -2.21
C LEU A 60 -7.72 -7.07 -1.75
N LYS A 61 -7.90 -6.91 -0.44
CA LYS A 61 -8.93 -6.03 0.18
C LYS A 61 -8.31 -4.85 0.90
N SER A 62 -7.18 -5.05 1.59
CA SER A 62 -6.44 -3.97 2.27
C SER A 62 -4.97 -4.32 2.44
N VAL A 63 -4.14 -3.29 2.64
CA VAL A 63 -2.71 -3.38 2.94
C VAL A 63 -2.34 -2.39 4.03
N GLY A 64 -1.59 -2.82 5.05
CA GLY A 64 -1.14 -1.96 6.14
C GLY A 64 -2.27 -1.22 6.88
N GLY A 65 -3.46 -1.83 6.97
CA GLY A 65 -4.64 -1.21 7.56
C GLY A 65 -5.42 -0.25 6.63
N ILE A 66 -4.91 -0.01 5.42
CA ILE A 66 -5.56 0.87 4.43
C ILE A 66 -6.39 0.03 3.48
N THR A 67 -7.68 0.36 3.34
CA THR A 67 -8.62 -0.37 2.48
C THR A 67 -8.42 -0.03 1.00
N LEU A 68 -8.85 -0.91 0.12
CA LEU A 68 -8.98 -0.62 -1.31
C LEU A 68 -10.44 -0.29 -1.63
N SER A 69 -10.70 0.70 -2.48
CA SER A 69 -12.07 1.09 -2.88
C SER A 69 -12.82 -0.03 -3.60
N GLN A 70 -12.07 -0.93 -4.24
CA GLN A 70 -12.53 -2.20 -4.78
C GLN A 70 -11.47 -3.27 -4.56
N SER A 71 -11.87 -4.52 -4.42
CA SER A 71 -10.92 -5.63 -4.29
C SER A 71 -10.11 -5.76 -5.58
N ALA A 72 -8.79 -5.93 -5.45
CA ALA A 72 -7.88 -6.02 -6.58
C ALA A 72 -7.37 -7.46 -6.76
N VAL A 73 -7.53 -8.03 -7.96
CA VAL A 73 -6.94 -9.32 -8.30
C VAL A 73 -5.51 -9.09 -8.78
N VAL A 74 -4.56 -9.57 -8.00
CA VAL A 74 -3.11 -9.39 -8.23
C VAL A 74 -2.33 -10.63 -7.77
N GLN A 75 -1.06 -10.71 -8.12
CA GLN A 75 -0.15 -11.69 -7.52
C GLN A 75 0.45 -11.15 -6.20
N CYS A 76 0.96 -12.05 -5.36
CA CYS A 76 1.50 -11.68 -4.04
C CYS A 76 2.65 -10.66 -4.11
N SER A 77 3.53 -10.71 -5.09
CA SER A 77 4.61 -9.74 -5.24
C SER A 77 4.09 -8.30 -5.39
N THR A 78 2.99 -8.12 -6.13
CA THR A 78 2.32 -6.81 -6.29
C THR A 78 1.68 -6.36 -4.97
N ALA A 79 0.99 -7.26 -4.26
CA ALA A 79 0.40 -6.97 -2.95
C ALA A 79 1.45 -6.60 -1.91
N GLN A 80 2.58 -7.32 -1.87
CA GLN A 80 3.69 -7.05 -0.96
C GLN A 80 4.41 -5.73 -1.29
N ALA A 81 4.62 -5.40 -2.57
CA ALA A 81 5.17 -4.12 -2.99
C ALA A 81 4.26 -2.95 -2.56
N LEU A 82 2.95 -3.10 -2.80
CA LEU A 82 1.94 -2.11 -2.39
C LEU A 82 1.93 -1.93 -0.87
N ASN A 83 1.96 -3.03 -0.11
CA ASN A 83 1.99 -2.98 1.36
C ASN A 83 3.22 -2.25 1.89
N ARG A 84 4.42 -2.59 1.36
CA ARG A 84 5.66 -1.88 1.74
C ARG A 84 5.59 -0.39 1.45
N TRP A 85 5.11 -0.01 0.27
CA TRP A 85 4.99 1.39 -0.11
C TRP A 85 3.95 2.13 0.74
N VAL A 86 2.79 1.52 1.00
CA VAL A 86 1.76 2.12 1.86
C VAL A 86 2.30 2.41 3.26
N GLN A 87 2.93 1.43 3.89
CA GLN A 87 3.43 1.59 5.26
C GLN A 87 4.62 2.56 5.36
N ARG A 88 5.56 2.50 4.41
CA ARG A 88 6.81 3.27 4.48
C ARG A 88 6.71 4.65 3.88
N SER A 89 5.72 4.89 3.02
CA SER A 89 5.63 6.13 2.26
C SER A 89 4.25 6.77 2.31
N ALA A 90 3.17 6.04 1.91
CA ALA A 90 1.87 6.67 1.75
C ALA A 90 1.27 7.14 3.09
N VAL A 91 1.28 6.30 4.10
CA VAL A 91 0.79 6.66 5.45
C VAL A 91 1.60 7.80 6.06
N PRO A 92 2.94 7.77 6.10
CA PRO A 92 3.74 8.88 6.64
C PRO A 92 3.57 10.20 5.86
N GLU A 93 3.50 10.15 4.52
CA GLU A 93 3.40 11.37 3.71
C GLU A 93 2.03 12.06 3.85
N VAL A 94 0.95 11.31 3.93
CA VAL A 94 -0.38 11.84 4.25
C VAL A 94 -0.41 12.37 5.70
N GLY A 95 0.24 11.67 6.63
CA GLY A 95 0.32 12.04 8.04
C GLY A 95 -1.07 12.13 8.68
N THR A 96 -1.30 13.17 9.47
CA THR A 96 -2.58 13.42 10.17
C THR A 96 -3.63 14.16 9.36
N ARG A 97 -3.34 14.47 8.09
CA ARG A 97 -4.28 15.21 7.24
C ARG A 97 -5.59 14.44 7.08
N GLY A 98 -6.72 15.13 7.30
CA GLY A 98 -8.06 14.54 7.25
C GLY A 98 -8.22 13.34 8.20
N GLY A 99 -7.51 13.34 9.33
CA GLY A 99 -7.47 12.22 10.28
C GLY A 99 -6.59 11.04 9.85
N GLY A 100 -5.86 11.16 8.72
CA GLY A 100 -4.95 10.15 8.16
C GLY A 100 -5.52 9.41 6.96
N LEU A 101 -4.64 8.68 6.26
CA LEU A 101 -5.02 7.82 5.12
C LEU A 101 -5.94 6.69 5.60
N SER A 102 -7.00 6.41 4.85
CA SER A 102 -7.96 5.33 5.13
C SER A 102 -8.18 4.39 3.94
N GLN A 103 -8.06 4.91 2.70
CA GLN A 103 -8.40 4.15 1.51
C GLN A 103 -7.50 4.51 0.32
N LEU A 104 -7.19 3.51 -0.51
CA LEU A 104 -6.65 3.71 -1.86
C LEU A 104 -7.78 3.55 -2.87
N ARG A 105 -7.98 4.55 -3.73
CA ARG A 105 -8.93 4.46 -4.84
C ARG A 105 -8.29 3.73 -6.01
N VAL A 106 -8.58 2.43 -6.08
CA VAL A 106 -8.12 1.54 -7.15
C VAL A 106 -9.02 1.72 -8.37
N VAL A 107 -8.44 1.85 -9.57
CA VAL A 107 -9.18 2.00 -10.82
C VAL A 107 -8.87 0.89 -11.82
N ALA A 108 -7.73 0.21 -11.70
CA ALA A 108 -7.45 -0.99 -12.47
C ALA A 108 -6.53 -1.96 -11.69
N HIS A 109 -6.69 -3.24 -12.00
CA HIS A 109 -5.90 -4.36 -11.50
C HIS A 109 -5.75 -5.40 -12.62
N TYR A 110 -5.97 -6.72 -12.40
CA TYR A 110 -5.90 -7.71 -13.48
C TYR A 110 -6.82 -7.36 -14.65
N ALA A 111 -6.24 -7.28 -15.84
CA ALA A 111 -6.94 -7.08 -17.09
C ALA A 111 -6.12 -7.67 -18.25
N CYS A 112 -6.66 -8.67 -18.95
CA CYS A 112 -6.01 -9.30 -20.09
C CYS A 112 -6.05 -8.36 -21.32
N ARG A 113 -5.04 -7.52 -21.47
CA ARG A 113 -4.90 -6.54 -22.55
C ARG A 113 -3.44 -6.23 -22.86
N THR A 114 -3.17 -5.70 -24.02
CA THR A 114 -1.88 -5.09 -24.38
C THR A 114 -1.70 -3.74 -23.68
N ARG A 115 -0.48 -3.22 -23.65
CA ARG A 115 -0.18 -1.88 -23.12
C ARG A 115 -1.04 -0.83 -23.82
N ASN A 116 -1.75 -0.02 -23.03
CA ASN A 116 -2.70 1.01 -23.49
C ASN A 116 -3.77 0.47 -24.46
N SER A 117 -4.11 -0.82 -24.39
CA SER A 117 -5.03 -1.52 -25.29
C SER A 117 -4.68 -1.38 -26.78
N LYS A 118 -3.42 -1.06 -27.09
CA LYS A 118 -2.95 -0.83 -28.46
C LYS A 118 -2.69 -2.17 -29.17
N ARG A 119 -3.28 -2.35 -30.34
CA ARG A 119 -3.09 -3.56 -31.17
C ARG A 119 -1.61 -3.73 -31.52
N GLY A 120 -1.06 -4.94 -31.37
CA GLY A 120 0.35 -5.27 -31.63
C GLY A 120 1.34 -4.81 -30.56
N ALA A 121 0.91 -4.08 -29.54
CA ALA A 121 1.77 -3.72 -28.43
C ALA A 121 2.06 -4.94 -27.52
N ARG A 122 3.13 -4.84 -26.72
CA ARG A 122 3.45 -5.84 -25.68
C ARG A 122 2.29 -6.02 -24.72
N LEU A 123 2.20 -7.22 -24.14
CA LEU A 123 1.24 -7.51 -23.08
C LEU A 123 1.48 -6.57 -21.89
N SER A 124 0.39 -6.07 -21.31
CA SER A 124 0.43 -5.24 -20.10
C SER A 124 0.80 -6.07 -18.87
N GLU A 125 1.46 -5.47 -17.87
CA GLU A 125 1.70 -6.12 -16.58
C GLU A 125 0.40 -6.39 -15.82
N HIS A 126 -0.68 -5.63 -16.08
CA HIS A 126 -2.03 -5.95 -15.59
C HIS A 126 -2.47 -7.36 -16.01
N ALA A 127 -2.14 -7.78 -17.24
CA ALA A 127 -2.52 -9.08 -17.76
C ALA A 127 -1.86 -10.28 -17.06
N LYS A 128 -0.92 -10.00 -16.16
CA LYS A 128 -0.20 -10.97 -15.34
C LYS A 128 -0.43 -10.78 -13.84
N GLY A 129 -1.38 -9.88 -13.46
CA GLY A 129 -1.60 -9.49 -12.06
C GLY A 129 -0.42 -8.78 -11.41
N ARG A 130 0.48 -8.21 -12.20
CA ARG A 130 1.72 -7.58 -11.76
C ARG A 130 1.61 -6.07 -11.64
N ALA A 131 0.42 -5.50 -11.89
CA ALA A 131 0.19 -4.06 -11.85
C ALA A 131 -1.11 -3.71 -11.11
N ILE A 132 -1.13 -2.49 -10.57
CA ILE A 132 -2.29 -1.85 -9.95
C ILE A 132 -2.29 -0.36 -10.27
N ASP A 133 -3.47 0.20 -10.55
CA ASP A 133 -3.67 1.62 -10.83
C ASP A 133 -4.41 2.30 -9.68
N ILE A 134 -3.84 3.39 -9.15
CA ILE A 134 -4.34 4.17 -8.02
C ILE A 134 -4.67 5.59 -8.47
N ALA A 135 -5.94 5.97 -8.39
CA ALA A 135 -6.41 7.29 -8.80
C ALA A 135 -6.61 8.28 -7.65
N GLY A 136 -6.58 7.81 -6.39
CA GLY A 136 -6.78 8.70 -5.26
C GLY A 136 -6.52 8.05 -3.90
N PHE A 137 -6.53 8.91 -2.88
CA PHE A 137 -6.17 8.62 -1.50
C PHE A 137 -7.26 9.18 -0.58
N GLY A 138 -8.18 8.31 -0.13
CA GLY A 138 -9.26 8.66 0.77
C GLY A 138 -8.75 8.88 2.19
N LEU A 139 -9.28 9.89 2.87
CA LEU A 139 -8.92 10.25 4.23
C LEU A 139 -10.03 9.86 5.21
N LYS A 140 -9.73 9.79 6.50
CA LYS A 140 -10.69 9.37 7.54
C LYS A 140 -11.86 10.33 7.73
N ASP A 141 -11.69 11.61 7.37
CA ASP A 141 -12.76 12.62 7.40
C ASP A 141 -13.68 12.59 6.17
N GLY A 142 -13.48 11.62 5.26
CA GLY A 142 -14.24 11.47 4.02
C GLY A 142 -13.72 12.31 2.85
N SER A 143 -12.75 13.19 3.07
CA SER A 143 -12.10 13.93 1.98
C SER A 143 -11.14 13.03 1.20
N GLU A 144 -10.76 13.46 -0.02
CA GLU A 144 -9.87 12.71 -0.90
C GLU A 144 -8.78 13.60 -1.49
N ILE A 145 -7.60 13.01 -1.75
CA ILE A 145 -6.53 13.55 -2.60
C ILE A 145 -6.56 12.76 -3.90
N THR A 146 -6.86 13.42 -5.03
CA THR A 146 -7.03 12.71 -6.30
C THR A 146 -5.96 13.10 -7.32
N VAL A 147 -5.51 12.15 -8.12
CA VAL A 147 -4.48 12.40 -9.13
C VAL A 147 -5.02 13.39 -10.18
N LEU A 148 -6.25 13.18 -10.66
CA LEU A 148 -6.86 13.98 -11.72
C LEU A 148 -6.95 15.48 -11.36
N THR A 149 -7.42 15.80 -10.14
CA THR A 149 -7.74 17.18 -9.79
C THR A 149 -6.63 17.88 -9.02
N ASP A 150 -5.82 17.15 -8.28
CA ASP A 150 -4.86 17.74 -7.35
C ASP A 150 -3.40 17.69 -7.85
N TRP A 151 -3.09 16.90 -8.89
CA TRP A 151 -1.72 16.80 -9.42
C TRP A 151 -1.15 18.16 -9.80
N GLY A 152 0.00 18.51 -9.23
CA GLY A 152 0.67 19.80 -9.45
C GLY A 152 0.05 20.99 -8.72
N ARG A 153 -1.04 20.81 -7.96
CA ARG A 153 -1.77 21.91 -7.30
C ARG A 153 -1.58 21.91 -5.78
N GLY A 154 -1.16 23.01 -5.24
CA GLY A 154 -1.12 23.30 -3.79
C GLY A 154 -0.46 22.22 -2.92
N LYS A 155 -0.96 22.06 -1.71
CA LYS A 155 -0.44 21.08 -0.73
C LYS A 155 -0.72 19.63 -1.15
N LYS A 156 -1.91 19.34 -1.67
CA LYS A 156 -2.29 18.00 -2.15
C LYS A 156 -1.39 17.54 -3.31
N GLY A 157 -1.09 18.44 -4.25
CA GLY A 157 -0.20 18.11 -5.37
C GLY A 157 1.24 17.86 -4.96
N ARG A 158 1.73 18.50 -3.90
CA ARG A 158 3.05 18.18 -3.32
C ARG A 158 3.08 16.78 -2.72
N ILE A 159 2.01 16.37 -2.02
CA ILE A 159 1.85 15.01 -1.49
C ILE A 159 1.85 14.01 -2.65
N LEU A 160 1.04 14.22 -3.68
CA LEU A 160 0.99 13.32 -4.84
C LEU A 160 2.35 13.14 -5.52
N LYS A 161 3.14 14.21 -5.66
CA LYS A 161 4.50 14.10 -6.21
C LYS A 161 5.41 13.23 -5.35
N LYS A 162 5.34 13.36 -4.03
CA LYS A 162 6.13 12.53 -3.10
C LYS A 162 5.64 11.08 -3.10
N LEU A 163 4.32 10.86 -3.11
CA LEU A 163 3.74 9.52 -3.23
C LEU A 163 4.17 8.82 -4.53
N HIS A 164 4.13 9.55 -5.63
CA HIS A 164 4.60 9.02 -6.91
C HIS A 164 6.10 8.70 -6.88
N SER A 165 6.94 9.64 -6.46
CA SER A 165 8.40 9.43 -6.45
C SER A 165 8.84 8.32 -5.50
N SER A 166 8.19 8.18 -4.34
CA SER A 166 8.50 7.13 -3.35
C SER A 166 8.07 5.73 -3.76
N ALA A 167 7.22 5.60 -4.78
CA ALA A 167 6.86 4.30 -5.36
C ALA A 167 7.98 3.71 -6.22
N CYS A 168 8.91 4.56 -6.71
CA CYS A 168 10.08 4.15 -7.44
C CYS A 168 11.05 3.34 -6.54
N GLY A 169 11.37 2.13 -6.94
CA GLY A 169 12.16 1.19 -6.15
C GLY A 169 11.30 0.08 -5.54
N PRO A 170 10.29 0.35 -4.70
CA PRO A 170 9.29 -0.66 -4.36
C PRO A 170 8.60 -1.28 -5.57
N PHE A 171 8.37 -0.48 -6.62
CA PHE A 171 7.87 -0.91 -7.92
C PHE A 171 8.93 -0.74 -9.01
N GLY A 172 8.87 -1.62 -10.01
CA GLY A 172 9.78 -1.59 -11.16
C GLY A 172 9.36 -0.58 -12.22
N THR A 173 8.04 -0.32 -12.36
CA THR A 173 7.52 0.78 -13.18
C THR A 173 6.59 1.64 -12.34
N VAL A 174 6.79 2.96 -12.45
CA VAL A 174 5.93 3.98 -11.84
C VAL A 174 5.59 5.01 -12.91
N LEU A 175 4.33 5.07 -13.33
CA LEU A 175 3.84 6.05 -14.29
C LEU A 175 2.80 6.95 -13.63
N GLY A 176 2.70 8.19 -14.14
CA GLY A 176 1.74 9.16 -13.65
C GLY A 176 1.52 10.28 -14.67
N PRO A 177 0.91 11.42 -14.28
CA PRO A 177 0.48 12.45 -15.21
C PRO A 177 1.57 13.08 -16.12
N LYS A 178 2.85 12.85 -15.79
CA LYS A 178 3.97 13.30 -16.61
C LYS A 178 4.47 12.25 -17.61
N SER A 179 4.01 11.00 -17.50
CA SER A 179 4.51 9.91 -18.35
C SER A 179 3.91 9.96 -19.77
N ASP A 180 2.61 9.99 -19.89
CA ASP A 180 1.87 10.01 -21.14
C ASP A 180 0.37 10.37 -20.95
N ARG A 181 -0.38 10.41 -22.05
CA ARG A 181 -1.82 10.76 -22.06
C ARG A 181 -2.73 9.73 -21.38
N HIS A 182 -2.25 8.52 -21.13
CA HIS A 182 -3.05 7.43 -20.57
C HIS A 182 -2.99 7.38 -19.04
N HIS A 183 -2.10 8.16 -18.40
CA HIS A 183 -1.87 8.16 -16.96
C HIS A 183 -2.17 9.52 -16.32
N GLN A 184 -3.06 10.34 -16.94
CA GLN A 184 -3.35 11.71 -16.47
C GLN A 184 -4.15 11.74 -15.17
N ASP A 185 -4.89 10.68 -14.85
CA ASP A 185 -5.86 10.60 -13.75
C ASP A 185 -5.52 9.53 -12.71
N HIS A 186 -4.41 8.81 -12.87
CA HIS A 186 -3.98 7.76 -11.94
C HIS A 186 -2.46 7.55 -11.95
N PHE A 187 -1.97 6.85 -10.94
CA PHE A 187 -0.64 6.27 -10.89
C PHE A 187 -0.72 4.80 -11.30
N HIS A 188 0.08 4.39 -12.26
CA HIS A 188 0.30 3.00 -12.58
C HIS A 188 1.54 2.51 -11.84
N PHE A 189 1.40 1.44 -11.08
CA PHE A 189 2.47 0.77 -10.36
C PHE A 189 2.58 -0.68 -10.81
N ASP A 190 3.74 -1.12 -11.28
CA ASP A 190 3.98 -2.53 -11.59
C ASP A 190 5.30 -3.06 -11.01
N VAL A 191 5.37 -4.38 -10.84
CA VAL A 191 6.54 -5.08 -10.31
C VAL A 191 7.38 -5.73 -11.42
N ALA A 192 7.41 -5.13 -12.62
CA ALA A 192 8.32 -5.56 -13.65
C ALA A 192 9.77 -5.36 -13.19
N ASP A 193 10.61 -6.34 -13.51
CA ASP A 193 12.04 -6.29 -13.21
C ASP A 193 12.82 -5.96 -14.48
N TYR A 194 13.58 -4.87 -14.44
CA TYR A 194 14.40 -4.41 -15.56
C TYR A 194 15.87 -4.39 -15.15
N ARG A 195 16.74 -4.85 -16.02
CA ARG A 195 18.21 -4.84 -15.79
C ARG A 195 18.76 -3.43 -15.55
N SER A 196 18.10 -2.39 -16.08
CA SER A 196 18.48 -0.98 -15.91
C SER A 196 17.92 -0.33 -14.63
N GLY A 197 17.25 -1.12 -13.77
CA GLY A 197 16.56 -0.61 -12.59
C GLY A 197 15.14 -0.12 -12.88
N ALA A 198 14.51 0.54 -11.89
CA ALA A 198 13.12 0.98 -11.99
C ALA A 198 12.93 2.08 -13.05
N TYR A 199 11.83 2.01 -13.79
CA TYR A 199 11.40 3.03 -14.76
C TYR A 199 10.31 3.90 -14.15
N CYS A 200 10.64 5.18 -13.85
CA CYS A 200 9.76 6.10 -13.12
C CYS A 200 9.58 7.42 -13.90
N ARG A 201 8.31 7.74 -14.28
CA ARG A 201 7.97 8.91 -15.10
C ARG A 201 6.72 9.62 -14.60
#